data_c5696107d043bdd72110ac1ffefcb493
#
_entry.id   c5696107d043bdd72110ac1ffefcb493
#
_cell.length_a   1.000
_cell.length_b   1.000
_cell.length_c   1.000
_cell.angle_alpha   90.00
_cell.angle_beta   90.00
_cell.angle_gamma   90.00
#
_symmetry.space_group_name_H-M   'P 1'
#
loop_
_entity.id
_entity.type
_entity.pdbx_description
1 polymer ?
#
loop_
_entity_poly.entity_id
_entity_poly.type
_entity_poly.pdbx_seq_one_letter_code
_entity_poly.pdbx_strand_id
1 'polypeptide(L)'
;MSLLERFVERVDFESYEDFKKNFKLKVPKDFNFGFDVVDVYADTEPEREALIWCDDEGNEKHFTFTDIKEKSNRVANMFKGLGIKKGDRVLMILRQRPEVWFTMVGLHKLGAVVIPATFQLEYHDIVYRCNAANVKMIVCADDQWIIDNVNSARPDCKTVQICSVIGKAPEGWRSLTDDIDAASPVFERPTGDEATHNEDPMIIYFSSGTTGEPKMILHDYLLPLGHIVTAKYWQQVYDGCRHLTQADSGWAKFAWGKIYGQWIAGAVNVTFDTQGKFSAQRMLEIIEKLKLNSFCGPSTIYRYLIQEDLSKYDFSSIKHCSMAGEPLNPEVFYKWKDATGLEIREGFGQTEGSVLFANFPWVDVKPGSTGKPTPLYDIELLDDEGNPVEDGIVGNVIIRNASSHPTGLFKEYYQNPEAMADQWPGADYNTGDTAWRDPDGYIWFVGRNDDVIKCSGYRIGPFEVESALMTHPAVLECAVTSVPDPMRGQAVKATIVLTKQYKGKGTPELVKELQNHVKHATAPYKYPRVIEFVEELPKTPSGKIMRKAIKKADEEKYKAAQAQAGQQ
;
A
#
# COMPACT_ATOMS: atom_id res chain seq x y z
N MET A 1 -11.21 29.34 -6.86
CA MET A 1 -10.58 28.22 -7.57
C MET A 1 -10.06 27.28 -6.50
N SER A 2 -10.51 26.04 -6.47
CA SER A 2 -9.98 25.05 -5.52
C SER A 2 -8.50 24.79 -5.78
N LEU A 3 -7.76 24.34 -4.77
CA LEU A 3 -6.34 24.03 -4.96
C LEU A 3 -6.15 22.93 -6.04
N LEU A 4 -7.05 21.96 -6.09
CA LEU A 4 -7.05 20.88 -7.08
C LEU A 4 -7.04 21.41 -8.53
N GLU A 5 -7.78 22.48 -8.83
CA GLU A 5 -7.84 23.07 -10.19
C GLU A 5 -6.51 23.65 -10.68
N ARG A 6 -5.53 23.85 -9.77
CA ARG A 6 -4.17 24.22 -10.17
C ARG A 6 -3.43 23.07 -10.83
N PHE A 7 -3.79 21.82 -10.51
CA PHE A 7 -3.05 20.62 -10.89
C PHE A 7 -3.79 19.73 -11.90
N VAL A 8 -5.04 20.05 -12.25
CA VAL A 8 -5.81 19.33 -13.29
C VAL A 8 -6.43 20.31 -14.27
N GLU A 9 -6.55 19.89 -15.55
CA GLU A 9 -7.21 20.72 -16.55
C GLU A 9 -8.71 20.81 -16.31
N ARG A 10 -9.32 19.71 -15.85
CA ARG A 10 -10.72 19.55 -15.58
C ARG A 10 -10.93 18.67 -14.33
N VAL A 11 -11.91 19.02 -13.51
CA VAL A 11 -12.20 18.30 -12.25
C VAL A 11 -13.35 17.30 -12.42
N ASP A 12 -14.42 17.69 -13.11
CA ASP A 12 -15.65 16.89 -13.19
C ASP A 12 -15.81 16.24 -14.57
N PHE A 13 -16.27 15.00 -14.58
CA PHE A 13 -16.44 14.18 -15.78
C PHE A 13 -17.83 13.54 -15.75
N GLU A 14 -18.43 13.36 -16.94
CA GLU A 14 -19.78 12.82 -17.08
C GLU A 14 -19.84 11.29 -17.08
N SER A 15 -18.73 10.64 -17.46
CA SER A 15 -18.64 9.18 -17.57
C SER A 15 -17.18 8.72 -17.39
N TYR A 16 -17.01 7.41 -17.24
CA TYR A 16 -15.66 6.82 -17.21
C TYR A 16 -14.91 7.08 -18.53
N GLU A 17 -15.60 6.99 -19.67
CA GLU A 17 -14.97 7.23 -20.98
C GLU A 17 -14.54 8.70 -21.15
N ASP A 18 -15.36 9.63 -20.66
CA ASP A 18 -15.01 11.04 -20.61
C ASP A 18 -13.80 11.27 -19.69
N PHE A 19 -13.78 10.65 -18.51
CA PHE A 19 -12.65 10.71 -17.58
C PHE A 19 -11.38 10.14 -18.20
N LYS A 20 -11.45 8.91 -18.73
CA LYS A 20 -10.29 8.24 -19.33
C LYS A 20 -9.68 9.05 -20.48
N LYS A 21 -10.52 9.67 -21.31
CA LYS A 21 -10.07 10.42 -22.49
C LYS A 21 -9.56 11.82 -22.17
N ASN A 22 -10.20 12.51 -21.22
CA ASN A 22 -10.03 13.95 -21.05
C ASN A 22 -9.35 14.34 -19.73
N PHE A 23 -9.06 13.39 -18.83
CA PHE A 23 -8.28 13.70 -17.64
C PHE A 23 -6.83 14.05 -18.02
N LYS A 24 -6.37 15.22 -17.55
CA LYS A 24 -4.99 15.65 -17.73
C LYS A 24 -4.50 16.39 -16.51
N LEU A 25 -3.27 16.08 -16.12
CA LEU A 25 -2.56 16.80 -15.08
C LEU A 25 -1.94 18.08 -15.64
N LYS A 26 -1.98 19.14 -14.83
CA LYS A 26 -1.15 20.33 -14.99
C LYS A 26 0.04 20.17 -14.07
N VAL A 27 1.18 19.84 -14.62
CA VAL A 27 2.40 19.64 -13.85
C VAL A 27 3.15 20.97 -13.75
N PRO A 28 3.23 21.57 -12.54
CA PRO A 28 4.01 22.79 -12.35
C PRO A 28 5.50 22.54 -12.55
N LYS A 29 6.22 23.55 -12.96
CA LYS A 29 7.68 23.54 -12.91
C LYS A 29 8.13 23.58 -11.45
N ASP A 30 9.09 22.70 -11.10
CA ASP A 30 9.70 22.66 -9.78
C ASP A 30 8.67 22.49 -8.63
N PHE A 31 7.68 21.58 -8.84
CA PHE A 31 6.66 21.29 -7.84
C PHE A 31 7.25 20.78 -6.53
N ASN A 32 6.78 21.34 -5.41
CA ASN A 32 7.11 20.85 -4.07
C ASN A 32 5.84 20.83 -3.22
N PHE A 33 5.42 19.64 -2.80
CA PHE A 33 4.18 19.43 -2.05
C PHE A 33 4.08 20.31 -0.79
N GLY A 34 5.19 20.52 -0.07
CA GLY A 34 5.20 21.35 1.13
C GLY A 34 4.85 22.80 0.84
N PHE A 35 5.46 23.38 -0.20
CA PHE A 35 5.23 24.78 -0.55
C PHE A 35 3.98 25.00 -1.40
N ASP A 36 3.72 24.11 -2.38
CA ASP A 36 2.69 24.33 -3.39
C ASP A 36 1.30 23.81 -2.97
N VAL A 37 1.23 23.02 -1.86
CA VAL A 37 -0.02 22.50 -1.31
C VAL A 37 -0.20 22.97 0.14
N VAL A 38 0.69 22.54 1.04
CA VAL A 38 0.53 22.79 2.49
C VAL A 38 0.59 24.28 2.79
N ASP A 39 1.62 24.98 2.31
CA ASP A 39 1.80 26.41 2.60
C ASP A 39 0.74 27.25 1.90
N VAL A 40 0.28 26.84 0.72
CA VAL A 40 -0.82 27.55 0.04
C VAL A 40 -2.10 27.50 0.87
N TYR A 41 -2.50 26.35 1.40
CA TYR A 41 -3.67 26.28 2.28
C TYR A 41 -3.48 27.10 3.56
N ALA A 42 -2.31 26.98 4.20
CA ALA A 42 -2.01 27.78 5.40
C ALA A 42 -2.11 29.29 5.16
N ASP A 43 -1.67 29.77 3.99
CA ASP A 43 -1.66 31.19 3.65
C ASP A 43 -3.05 31.70 3.18
N THR A 44 -3.86 30.84 2.56
CA THR A 44 -5.18 31.23 2.02
C THR A 44 -6.34 30.91 2.96
N GLU A 45 -6.21 29.86 3.76
CA GLU A 45 -7.25 29.34 4.65
C GLU A 45 -6.63 28.88 6.00
N PRO A 46 -6.10 29.81 6.83
CA PRO A 46 -5.25 29.47 7.98
C PRO A 46 -5.92 28.57 9.03
N GLU A 47 -7.23 28.67 9.20
CA GLU A 47 -8.01 27.88 10.16
C GLU A 47 -8.51 26.55 9.58
N ARG A 48 -8.14 26.21 8.32
CA ARG A 48 -8.58 25.00 7.68
C ARG A 48 -7.99 23.78 8.34
N GLU A 49 -8.86 22.85 8.75
CA GLU A 49 -8.47 21.57 9.34
C GLU A 49 -7.76 20.69 8.30
N ALA A 50 -6.59 20.15 8.66
CA ALA A 50 -5.75 19.31 7.80
C ALA A 50 -5.71 17.87 8.30
N LEU A 51 -5.59 17.67 9.62
CA LEU A 51 -5.36 16.36 10.23
C LEU A 51 -6.10 16.25 11.57
N ILE A 52 -6.82 15.16 11.75
CA ILE A 52 -7.34 14.69 13.03
C ILE A 52 -6.58 13.43 13.43
N TRP A 53 -5.90 13.47 14.56
CA TRP A 53 -5.25 12.33 15.16
C TRP A 53 -6.01 11.86 16.39
N CYS A 54 -6.19 10.55 16.52
CA CYS A 54 -6.74 9.94 17.74
C CYS A 54 -6.03 8.63 18.05
N ASP A 55 -6.11 8.17 19.31
CA ASP A 55 -5.47 6.96 19.79
C ASP A 55 -6.40 6.01 20.55
N ASP A 56 -5.84 4.87 21.03
CA ASP A 56 -6.55 3.87 21.82
C ASP A 56 -6.97 4.38 23.22
N GLU A 57 -6.31 5.39 23.76
CA GLU A 57 -6.61 5.99 25.06
C GLU A 57 -7.75 7.01 24.99
N GLY A 58 -8.19 7.36 23.79
CA GLY A 58 -9.24 8.33 23.53
C GLY A 58 -8.74 9.76 23.41
N ASN A 59 -7.43 9.97 23.37
CA ASN A 59 -6.86 11.27 23.04
C ASN A 59 -7.19 11.65 21.60
N GLU A 60 -7.41 12.95 21.38
CA GLU A 60 -7.75 13.50 20.07
C GLU A 60 -7.01 14.83 19.89
N LYS A 61 -6.38 15.03 18.75
CA LYS A 61 -5.67 16.26 18.38
C LYS A 61 -6.08 16.69 16.99
N HIS A 62 -6.34 17.96 16.82
CA HIS A 62 -6.70 18.60 15.56
C HIS A 62 -5.58 19.53 15.13
N PHE A 63 -5.23 19.48 13.85
CA PHE A 63 -4.19 20.31 13.26
C PHE A 63 -4.74 21.02 12.04
N THR A 64 -4.53 22.33 11.98
CA THR A 64 -4.81 23.15 10.80
C THR A 64 -3.65 23.04 9.79
N PHE A 65 -3.85 23.53 8.57
CA PHE A 65 -2.73 23.66 7.63
C PHE A 65 -1.67 24.64 8.11
N THR A 66 -2.06 25.66 8.91
CA THR A 66 -1.11 26.55 9.59
C THR A 66 -0.22 25.78 10.56
N ASP A 67 -0.78 24.86 11.36
CA ASP A 67 0.01 24.00 12.26
C ASP A 67 0.96 23.11 11.47
N ILE A 68 0.48 22.50 10.37
CA ILE A 68 1.33 21.65 9.52
C ILE A 68 2.47 22.46 8.88
N LYS A 69 2.18 23.66 8.37
CA LYS A 69 3.19 24.57 7.81
C LYS A 69 4.24 24.93 8.86
N GLU A 70 3.82 25.40 10.03
CA GLU A 70 4.74 25.81 11.08
C GLU A 70 5.61 24.64 11.56
N LYS A 71 5.01 23.52 11.89
CA LYS A 71 5.74 22.33 12.36
C LYS A 71 6.67 21.77 11.30
N SER A 72 6.25 21.69 10.03
CA SER A 72 7.12 21.24 8.94
C SER A 72 8.26 22.20 8.64
N ASN A 73 8.08 23.50 8.81
CA ASN A 73 9.14 24.49 8.71
C ASN A 73 10.19 24.30 9.82
N ARG A 74 9.74 24.10 11.07
CA ARG A 74 10.61 23.76 12.20
C ARG A 74 11.39 22.48 11.94
N VAL A 75 10.73 21.45 11.42
CA VAL A 75 11.38 20.19 11.01
C VAL A 75 12.44 20.42 9.95
N ALA A 76 12.14 21.18 8.89
CA ALA A 76 13.11 21.49 7.83
C ALA A 76 14.33 22.24 8.38
N ASN A 77 14.11 23.24 9.24
CA ASN A 77 15.19 23.99 9.90
C ASN A 77 16.02 23.10 10.85
N MET A 78 15.38 22.25 11.61
CA MET A 78 16.03 21.29 12.50
C MET A 78 16.94 20.35 11.72
N PHE A 79 16.45 19.71 10.65
CA PHE A 79 17.25 18.82 9.82
C PHE A 79 18.42 19.58 9.16
N LYS A 80 18.17 20.78 8.61
CA LYS A 80 19.23 21.63 8.05
C LYS A 80 20.28 21.97 9.09
N GLY A 81 19.87 22.32 10.32
CA GLY A 81 20.77 22.60 11.44
C GLY A 81 21.60 21.39 11.89
N LEU A 82 21.09 20.18 11.74
CA LEU A 82 21.79 18.92 11.98
C LEU A 82 22.66 18.47 10.79
N GLY A 83 22.76 19.27 9.74
CA GLY A 83 23.61 19.00 8.58
C GLY A 83 22.99 18.06 7.55
N ILE A 84 21.69 17.79 7.62
CA ILE A 84 20.95 17.09 6.55
C ILE A 84 20.75 18.08 5.39
N LYS A 85 20.99 17.61 4.18
CA LYS A 85 20.94 18.40 2.95
C LYS A 85 20.03 17.76 1.92
N LYS A 86 19.74 18.50 0.84
CA LYS A 86 19.09 17.96 -0.36
C LYS A 86 19.75 16.65 -0.80
N GLY A 87 18.95 15.63 -1.05
CA GLY A 87 19.40 14.30 -1.45
C GLY A 87 19.90 13.39 -0.33
N ASP A 88 20.07 13.86 0.92
CA ASP A 88 20.37 13.00 2.06
C ASP A 88 19.15 12.13 2.40
N ARG A 89 19.38 10.89 2.85
CA ARG A 89 18.33 9.92 3.18
C ARG A 89 18.11 9.86 4.68
N VAL A 90 16.82 9.94 5.07
CA VAL A 90 16.36 9.85 6.45
C VAL A 90 15.41 8.68 6.59
N LEU A 91 15.76 7.68 7.42
CA LEU A 91 14.90 6.56 7.78
C LEU A 91 13.90 7.02 8.85
N MET A 92 12.60 6.83 8.57
CA MET A 92 11.52 7.31 9.42
C MET A 92 10.65 6.14 9.92
N ILE A 93 10.68 5.87 11.24
CA ILE A 93 9.95 4.80 11.91
C ILE A 93 9.01 5.43 12.96
N LEU A 94 7.96 6.11 12.50
CA LEU A 94 7.14 6.99 13.35
C LEU A 94 5.73 6.46 13.65
N ARG A 95 5.38 5.21 13.27
CA ARG A 95 4.04 4.64 13.46
C ARG A 95 2.96 5.55 12.85
N GLN A 96 1.87 5.83 13.61
CA GLN A 96 0.78 6.74 13.20
C GLN A 96 0.83 8.07 13.97
N ARG A 97 2.01 8.45 14.52
CA ARG A 97 2.18 9.72 15.24
C ARG A 97 1.98 10.94 14.33
N PRO A 98 1.46 12.07 14.83
CA PRO A 98 1.33 13.29 14.03
C PRO A 98 2.64 13.75 13.39
N GLU A 99 3.76 13.47 14.03
CA GLU A 99 5.12 13.78 13.58
C GLU A 99 5.46 13.16 12.22
N VAL A 100 4.73 12.14 11.77
CA VAL A 100 4.88 11.59 10.41
C VAL A 100 4.65 12.66 9.35
N TRP A 101 3.53 13.39 9.47
CA TRP A 101 3.16 14.44 8.50
C TRP A 101 4.13 15.61 8.55
N PHE A 102 4.50 16.04 9.74
CA PHE A 102 5.45 17.15 9.92
C PHE A 102 6.82 16.81 9.36
N THR A 103 7.29 15.59 9.63
CA THR A 103 8.62 15.11 9.19
C THR A 103 8.64 14.91 7.68
N MET A 104 7.64 14.27 7.10
CA MET A 104 7.58 14.08 5.64
C MET A 104 7.55 15.42 4.90
N VAL A 105 6.65 16.33 5.28
CA VAL A 105 6.54 17.63 4.63
C VAL A 105 7.81 18.48 4.83
N GLY A 106 8.40 18.44 6.02
CA GLY A 106 9.65 19.17 6.31
C GLY A 106 10.84 18.66 5.49
N LEU A 107 10.96 17.33 5.33
CA LEU A 107 11.99 16.73 4.48
C LEU A 107 11.76 17.04 3.00
N HIS A 108 10.51 17.07 2.53
CA HIS A 108 10.20 17.50 1.16
C HIS A 108 10.56 18.97 0.92
N LYS A 109 10.29 19.87 1.87
CA LYS A 109 10.71 21.27 1.79
C LYS A 109 12.21 21.43 1.71
N LEU A 110 12.95 20.63 2.49
CA LEU A 110 14.43 20.64 2.52
C LEU A 110 15.05 20.00 1.27
N GLY A 111 14.31 19.14 0.57
CA GLY A 111 14.86 18.35 -0.54
C GLY A 111 15.54 17.05 -0.11
N ALA A 112 15.38 16.63 1.15
CA ALA A 112 15.92 15.37 1.64
C ALA A 112 14.98 14.20 1.29
N VAL A 113 15.55 13.01 1.13
CA VAL A 113 14.81 11.80 0.72
C VAL A 113 14.26 11.08 1.94
N VAL A 114 12.95 10.92 1.99
CA VAL A 114 12.27 10.16 3.05
C VAL A 114 12.37 8.66 2.76
N ILE A 115 12.67 7.86 3.78
CA ILE A 115 12.54 6.41 3.75
C ILE A 115 11.54 6.00 4.82
N PRO A 116 10.24 5.92 4.52
CA PRO A 116 9.26 5.44 5.47
C PRO A 116 9.48 3.97 5.79
N ALA A 117 9.37 3.62 7.07
CA ALA A 117 9.57 2.26 7.52
C ALA A 117 8.57 1.88 8.61
N THR A 118 8.14 0.62 8.59
CA THR A 118 7.24 0.06 9.60
C THR A 118 7.96 -0.06 10.95
N PHE A 119 7.20 0.08 12.02
CA PHE A 119 7.70 -0.11 13.38
C PHE A 119 8.13 -1.56 13.70
N GLN A 120 7.79 -2.51 12.83
CA GLN A 120 8.08 -3.94 12.99
C GLN A 120 9.47 -4.35 12.47
N LEU A 121 10.32 -3.38 12.07
CA LEU A 121 11.67 -3.69 11.61
C LEU A 121 12.53 -4.26 12.74
N GLU A 122 13.21 -5.36 12.45
CA GLU A 122 14.20 -5.97 13.32
C GLU A 122 15.64 -5.53 12.93
N TYR A 123 16.62 -5.95 13.73
CA TYR A 123 18.03 -5.63 13.55
C TYR A 123 18.52 -5.70 12.10
N HIS A 124 18.37 -6.86 11.45
CA HIS A 124 18.89 -7.05 10.09
C HIS A 124 18.19 -6.20 9.04
N ASP A 125 16.89 -5.95 9.23
CA ASP A 125 16.09 -5.09 8.35
C ASP A 125 16.59 -3.63 8.39
N ILE A 126 16.92 -3.13 9.60
CA ILE A 126 17.41 -1.78 9.82
C ILE A 126 18.81 -1.64 9.23
N VAL A 127 19.72 -2.60 9.52
CA VAL A 127 21.08 -2.61 8.97
C VAL A 127 21.06 -2.62 7.44
N TYR A 128 20.25 -3.49 6.84
CA TYR A 128 20.12 -3.57 5.40
C TYR A 128 19.66 -2.24 4.80
N ARG A 129 18.55 -1.68 5.27
CA ARG A 129 18.00 -0.42 4.75
C ARG A 129 18.96 0.75 4.91
N CYS A 130 19.60 0.86 6.07
CA CYS A 130 20.56 1.93 6.33
C CYS A 130 21.75 1.87 5.39
N ASN A 131 22.31 0.68 5.18
CA ASN A 131 23.51 0.52 4.35
C ASN A 131 23.18 0.58 2.84
N ALA A 132 22.09 -0.06 2.40
CA ALA A 132 21.68 -0.05 1.00
C ALA A 132 21.32 1.35 0.51
N ALA A 133 20.60 2.14 1.32
CA ALA A 133 20.22 3.50 0.95
C ALA A 133 21.20 4.57 1.43
N ASN A 134 22.30 4.22 2.09
CA ASN A 134 23.24 5.18 2.70
C ASN A 134 22.51 6.20 3.59
N VAL A 135 21.70 5.71 4.54
CA VAL A 135 20.92 6.52 5.48
C VAL A 135 21.83 7.33 6.37
N LYS A 136 21.56 8.63 6.51
CA LYS A 136 22.34 9.54 7.32
C LYS A 136 21.77 9.75 8.72
N MET A 137 20.46 9.70 8.85
CA MET A 137 19.74 9.90 10.11
C MET A 137 18.55 8.94 10.22
N ILE A 138 18.30 8.46 11.46
CA ILE A 138 17.11 7.67 11.81
C ILE A 138 16.23 8.51 12.73
N VAL A 139 14.92 8.53 12.46
CA VAL A 139 13.90 9.19 13.27
C VAL A 139 12.89 8.16 13.73
N CYS A 140 12.64 8.06 15.04
CA CYS A 140 11.80 7.01 15.63
C CYS A 140 10.63 7.57 16.46
N ALA A 141 9.57 6.79 16.56
CA ALA A 141 8.56 6.97 17.60
C ALA A 141 9.12 6.61 18.99
N ASP A 142 8.43 7.07 20.02
CA ASP A 142 8.69 6.82 21.44
C ASP A 142 8.28 5.38 21.88
N ASP A 143 8.68 4.39 21.11
CA ASP A 143 8.37 2.98 21.30
C ASP A 143 9.66 2.23 21.66
N GLN A 144 9.67 1.57 22.85
CA GLN A 144 10.87 0.91 23.36
C GLN A 144 11.36 -0.21 22.43
N TRP A 145 10.44 -0.95 21.80
CA TRP A 145 10.78 -1.98 20.81
C TRP A 145 11.58 -1.40 19.63
N ILE A 146 11.12 -0.26 19.10
CA ILE A 146 11.82 0.44 17.98
C ILE A 146 13.19 0.90 18.43
N ILE A 147 13.28 1.53 19.61
CA ILE A 147 14.53 2.07 20.17
C ILE A 147 15.55 0.94 20.38
N ASP A 148 15.14 -0.20 20.92
CA ASP A 148 16.01 -1.35 21.18
C ASP A 148 16.54 -1.96 19.87
N ASN A 149 15.69 -2.11 18.85
CA ASN A 149 16.10 -2.61 17.55
C ASN A 149 17.06 -1.65 16.84
N VAL A 150 16.80 -0.34 16.89
CA VAL A 150 17.72 0.67 16.33
C VAL A 150 19.04 0.70 17.09
N ASN A 151 19.04 0.64 18.43
CA ASN A 151 20.28 0.59 19.22
C ASN A 151 21.12 -0.64 18.86
N SER A 152 20.49 -1.80 18.68
CA SER A 152 21.17 -3.02 18.28
C SER A 152 21.75 -2.91 16.87
N ALA A 153 21.05 -2.29 15.94
CA ALA A 153 21.46 -2.17 14.53
C ALA A 153 22.49 -1.06 14.27
N ARG A 154 22.46 0.02 15.08
CA ARG A 154 23.26 1.23 14.85
C ARG A 154 24.77 1.00 14.67
N PRO A 155 25.45 0.10 15.42
CA PRO A 155 26.89 -0.15 15.24
C PRO A 155 27.25 -0.64 13.82
N ASP A 156 26.31 -1.33 13.15
CA ASP A 156 26.51 -1.91 11.82
C ASP A 156 25.93 -1.03 10.70
N CYS A 157 25.28 0.09 11.04
CA CYS A 157 24.77 1.09 10.10
C CYS A 157 25.89 2.09 9.73
N LYS A 158 26.60 1.83 8.63
CA LYS A 158 27.87 2.50 8.26
C LYS A 158 27.77 4.03 8.08
N THR A 159 26.61 4.55 7.68
CA THR A 159 26.42 5.96 7.31
C THR A 159 25.56 6.75 8.30
N VAL A 160 24.92 6.07 9.25
CA VAL A 160 24.05 6.70 10.24
C VAL A 160 24.86 7.49 11.26
N GLN A 161 24.66 8.81 11.26
CA GLN A 161 25.35 9.74 12.17
C GLN A 161 24.47 10.11 13.37
N ILE A 162 23.15 10.22 13.17
CA ILE A 162 22.21 10.77 14.14
C ILE A 162 21.02 9.83 14.30
N CYS A 163 20.61 9.59 15.56
CA CYS A 163 19.33 8.97 15.90
C CYS A 163 18.51 9.97 16.72
N SER A 164 17.23 10.11 16.38
CA SER A 164 16.30 11.02 17.06
C SER A 164 14.99 10.27 17.37
N VAL A 165 14.37 10.61 18.49
CA VAL A 165 13.15 9.97 18.98
C VAL A 165 12.13 11.01 19.43
N ILE A 166 10.84 10.73 19.25
CA ILE A 166 9.77 11.56 19.80
C ILE A 166 9.86 11.57 21.33
N GLY A 167 9.71 12.75 21.96
CA GLY A 167 9.73 12.90 23.40
C GLY A 167 11.13 12.76 24.01
N LYS A 168 11.25 12.05 25.13
CA LYS A 168 12.50 11.95 25.91
C LYS A 168 13.52 11.05 25.22
N ALA A 169 14.66 11.61 24.87
CA ALA A 169 15.74 10.89 24.23
C ALA A 169 16.54 10.02 25.21
N PRO A 170 16.87 8.75 24.82
CA PRO A 170 17.87 7.96 25.53
C PRO A 170 19.28 8.52 25.32
N GLU A 171 20.25 8.00 26.08
CA GLU A 171 21.65 8.41 25.95
C GLU A 171 22.17 8.20 24.51
N GLY A 172 22.86 9.22 24.00
CA GLY A 172 23.39 9.20 22.62
C GLY A 172 22.37 9.45 21.52
N TRP A 173 21.13 9.76 21.87
CA TRP A 173 20.05 10.15 20.95
C TRP A 173 19.68 11.61 21.12
N ARG A 174 18.93 12.15 20.18
CA ARG A 174 18.31 13.48 20.24
C ARG A 174 16.83 13.36 20.51
N SER A 175 16.26 14.35 21.21
CA SER A 175 14.80 14.51 21.29
C SER A 175 14.30 15.20 20.03
N LEU A 176 13.51 14.49 19.24
CA LEU A 176 12.86 15.05 18.04
C LEU A 176 11.94 16.22 18.43
N THR A 177 11.18 16.05 19.51
CA THR A 177 10.22 17.05 20.00
C THR A 177 10.95 18.33 20.40
N ASP A 178 11.98 18.23 21.26
CA ASP A 178 12.71 19.39 21.74
C ASP A 178 13.44 20.12 20.60
N ASP A 179 14.03 19.36 19.67
CA ASP A 179 14.74 19.93 18.52
C ASP A 179 13.79 20.64 17.55
N ILE A 180 12.59 20.11 17.33
CA ILE A 180 11.54 20.77 16.53
C ILE A 180 11.07 22.05 17.22
N ASP A 181 10.79 22.00 18.53
CA ASP A 181 10.30 23.15 19.27
C ASP A 181 11.33 24.28 19.34
N ALA A 182 12.60 23.95 19.40
CA ALA A 182 13.71 24.94 19.40
C ALA A 182 13.99 25.56 18.01
N ALA A 183 13.54 24.92 16.93
CA ALA A 183 13.83 25.38 15.56
C ALA A 183 12.93 26.55 15.14
N SER A 184 13.39 27.35 14.17
CA SER A 184 12.60 28.46 13.60
C SER A 184 11.32 27.96 12.90
N PRO A 185 10.16 28.62 13.12
CA PRO A 185 8.92 28.31 12.39
C PRO A 185 8.91 28.87 10.96
N VAL A 186 9.93 29.62 10.55
CA VAL A 186 10.04 30.20 9.20
C VAL A 186 11.10 29.43 8.42
N PHE A 187 10.70 28.86 7.29
CA PHE A 187 11.60 28.19 6.35
C PHE A 187 11.25 28.65 4.93
N GLU A 188 12.17 29.41 4.35
CA GLU A 188 11.99 29.93 2.99
C GLU A 188 12.26 28.82 1.95
N ARG A 189 11.52 28.86 0.83
CA ARG A 189 11.74 27.93 -0.28
C ARG A 189 13.17 28.05 -0.79
N PRO A 190 13.96 26.95 -0.78
CA PRO A 190 15.35 27.00 -1.24
C PRO A 190 15.45 27.39 -2.72
N THR A 191 16.54 28.08 -3.06
CA THR A 191 16.86 28.52 -4.42
C THR A 191 18.25 28.05 -4.84
N GLY A 192 18.58 28.17 -6.13
CA GLY A 192 19.86 27.71 -6.67
C GLY A 192 20.04 26.20 -6.52
N ASP A 193 21.21 25.74 -6.09
CA ASP A 193 21.54 24.31 -5.98
C ASP A 193 20.75 23.58 -4.87
N GLU A 194 20.20 24.31 -3.91
CA GLU A 194 19.35 23.73 -2.87
C GLU A 194 17.87 23.61 -3.31
N ALA A 195 17.47 24.24 -4.43
CA ALA A 195 16.09 24.13 -4.93
C ALA A 195 15.75 22.70 -5.33
N THR A 196 14.50 22.29 -5.06
CA THR A 196 13.98 21.01 -5.53
C THR A 196 13.43 21.14 -6.94
N HIS A 197 13.65 20.11 -7.76
CA HIS A 197 13.12 19.98 -9.12
C HIS A 197 12.24 18.75 -9.22
N ASN A 198 11.40 18.69 -10.25
CA ASN A 198 10.43 17.60 -10.40
C ASN A 198 11.06 16.21 -10.42
N GLU A 199 12.23 16.06 -11.02
CA GLU A 199 12.93 14.78 -11.15
C GLU A 199 13.86 14.46 -9.98
N ASP A 200 13.95 15.31 -8.98
CA ASP A 200 14.77 15.03 -7.79
C ASP A 200 14.20 13.85 -6.99
N PRO A 201 15.06 13.04 -6.37
CA PRO A 201 14.62 12.00 -5.43
C PRO A 201 13.85 12.59 -4.25
N MET A 202 12.62 12.08 -4.01
CA MET A 202 11.77 12.54 -2.92
C MET A 202 11.57 11.49 -1.84
N ILE A 203 11.29 10.24 -2.24
CA ILE A 203 10.95 9.16 -1.32
C ILE A 203 11.44 7.81 -1.86
N ILE A 204 11.94 6.96 -0.98
CA ILE A 204 12.31 5.57 -1.29
C ILE A 204 11.46 4.64 -0.44
N TYR A 205 10.68 3.77 -1.09
CA TYR A 205 10.00 2.66 -0.42
C TYR A 205 10.79 1.38 -0.56
N PHE A 206 10.83 0.59 0.51
CA PHE A 206 11.33 -0.78 0.48
C PHE A 206 10.18 -1.74 0.29
N SER A 207 10.15 -2.46 -0.82
CA SER A 207 9.16 -3.52 -1.08
C SER A 207 9.79 -4.89 -0.95
N SER A 208 9.03 -5.85 -0.42
CA SER A 208 9.46 -7.25 -0.38
C SER A 208 9.65 -7.77 -1.80
N GLY A 209 10.90 -7.96 -2.19
CA GLY A 209 11.24 -8.60 -3.45
C GLY A 209 10.85 -10.09 -3.46
N THR A 210 10.61 -10.64 -4.64
CA THR A 210 10.34 -12.07 -4.82
C THR A 210 11.60 -12.93 -4.67
N THR A 211 12.80 -12.33 -4.75
CA THR A 211 14.07 -13.04 -4.89
C THR A 211 15.09 -12.82 -3.78
N GLY A 212 14.78 -12.12 -2.70
CA GLY A 212 15.76 -11.85 -1.65
C GLY A 212 15.50 -10.58 -0.87
N GLU A 213 16.49 -9.70 -0.75
CA GLU A 213 16.40 -8.44 -0.04
C GLU A 213 15.37 -7.48 -0.67
N PRO A 214 14.74 -6.60 0.13
CA PRO A 214 13.75 -5.65 -0.37
C PRO A 214 14.30 -4.74 -1.47
N LYS A 215 13.52 -4.55 -2.55
CA LYS A 215 13.85 -3.57 -3.59
C LYS A 215 13.62 -2.15 -3.08
N MET A 216 14.48 -1.23 -3.48
CA MET A 216 14.35 0.21 -3.20
C MET A 216 13.65 0.91 -4.35
N ILE A 217 12.40 1.32 -4.17
CA ILE A 217 11.58 1.98 -5.18
C ILE A 217 11.68 3.49 -4.98
N LEU A 218 12.33 4.16 -5.92
CA LEU A 218 12.55 5.60 -5.88
C LEU A 218 11.45 6.35 -6.60
N HIS A 219 10.81 7.28 -5.92
CA HIS A 219 9.91 8.26 -6.52
C HIS A 219 10.47 9.68 -6.43
N ASP A 220 10.07 10.49 -7.39
CA ASP A 220 10.39 11.90 -7.50
C ASP A 220 9.28 12.82 -6.94
N TYR A 221 9.45 14.13 -7.09
CA TYR A 221 8.51 15.13 -6.59
C TYR A 221 7.17 15.14 -7.30
N LEU A 222 6.97 14.39 -8.37
CA LEU A 222 5.69 14.27 -9.08
C LEU A 222 4.76 13.20 -8.51
N LEU A 223 5.24 12.32 -7.61
CA LEU A 223 4.42 11.29 -6.97
C LEU A 223 3.10 11.84 -6.37
N PRO A 224 3.09 12.98 -5.64
CA PRO A 224 1.87 13.53 -5.08
C PRO A 224 0.79 13.85 -6.11
N LEU A 225 1.17 14.31 -7.31
CA LEU A 225 0.24 14.63 -8.39
C LEU A 225 -0.39 13.37 -8.99
N GLY A 226 0.34 12.26 -9.08
CA GLY A 226 -0.21 10.96 -9.49
C GLY A 226 -1.30 10.47 -8.54
N HIS A 227 -1.20 10.81 -7.25
CA HIS A 227 -2.21 10.44 -6.25
C HIS A 227 -3.50 11.28 -6.29
N ILE A 228 -3.60 12.28 -7.15
CA ILE A 228 -4.87 12.98 -7.40
C ILE A 228 -5.93 11.98 -7.90
N VAL A 229 -5.57 11.08 -8.82
CA VAL A 229 -6.51 10.05 -9.31
C VAL A 229 -6.90 9.09 -8.20
N THR A 230 -5.95 8.68 -7.37
CA THR A 230 -6.19 7.81 -6.22
C THR A 230 -7.21 8.43 -5.25
N ALA A 231 -6.99 9.68 -4.84
CA ALA A 231 -7.80 10.34 -3.83
C ALA A 231 -9.13 10.85 -4.39
N LYS A 232 -9.08 11.73 -5.40
CA LYS A 232 -10.28 12.43 -5.90
C LYS A 232 -11.24 11.48 -6.60
N TYR A 233 -10.73 10.57 -7.44
CA TYR A 233 -11.59 9.80 -8.35
C TYR A 233 -11.86 8.37 -7.88
N TRP A 234 -10.91 7.73 -7.21
CA TRP A 234 -11.17 6.39 -6.66
C TRP A 234 -11.67 6.43 -5.23
N GLN A 235 -10.97 7.11 -4.29
CA GLN A 235 -11.41 7.24 -2.90
C GLN A 235 -12.53 8.29 -2.74
N GLN A 236 -12.86 9.01 -3.80
CA GLN A 236 -13.91 10.03 -3.89
C GLN A 236 -13.83 11.07 -2.75
N VAL A 237 -12.62 11.46 -2.37
CA VAL A 237 -12.45 12.54 -1.42
C VAL A 237 -12.77 13.89 -2.08
N TYR A 238 -13.30 14.80 -1.30
CA TYR A 238 -13.72 16.12 -1.72
C TYR A 238 -13.34 17.16 -0.67
N ASP A 239 -13.48 18.41 -1.01
CA ASP A 239 -13.15 19.54 -0.17
C ASP A 239 -13.86 19.49 1.19
N GLY A 240 -13.10 19.53 2.30
CA GLY A 240 -13.61 19.38 3.67
C GLY A 240 -14.03 17.96 4.08
N CYS A 241 -13.88 16.96 3.20
CA CYS A 241 -14.19 15.56 3.49
C CYS A 241 -13.26 15.00 4.57
N ARG A 242 -13.82 14.37 5.61
CA ARG A 242 -13.05 13.58 6.59
C ARG A 242 -12.79 12.20 6.04
N HIS A 243 -11.52 11.92 5.75
CA HIS A 243 -11.07 10.65 5.14
C HIS A 243 -10.13 9.90 6.05
N LEU A 244 -10.38 8.60 6.23
CA LEU A 244 -9.49 7.68 6.92
C LEU A 244 -9.07 6.54 5.99
N THR A 245 -7.76 6.38 5.78
CA THR A 245 -7.18 5.17 5.21
C THR A 245 -6.47 4.37 6.30
N GLN A 246 -6.84 3.10 6.46
CA GLN A 246 -6.12 2.20 7.38
C GLN A 246 -4.85 1.70 6.71
N ALA A 247 -3.73 2.33 7.06
CA ALA A 247 -2.39 1.99 6.59
C ALA A 247 -1.33 2.44 7.59
N ASP A 248 -0.29 1.62 7.78
CA ASP A 248 0.91 1.99 8.55
C ASP A 248 1.75 3.00 7.76
N SER A 249 2.44 3.91 8.48
CA SER A 249 3.24 4.99 7.88
C SER A 249 4.46 4.49 7.10
N GLY A 250 4.90 3.27 7.35
CA GLY A 250 6.03 2.64 6.65
C GLY A 250 5.69 2.05 5.28
N TRP A 251 4.43 2.08 4.86
CA TRP A 251 3.98 1.50 3.60
C TRP A 251 3.59 2.56 2.58
N ALA A 252 3.79 2.26 1.29
CA ALA A 252 3.36 3.15 0.21
C ALA A 252 1.86 3.48 0.26
N LYS A 253 1.02 2.59 0.79
CA LYS A 253 -0.42 2.83 0.99
C LYS A 253 -0.71 4.05 1.89
N PHE A 254 0.24 4.48 2.73
CA PHE A 254 0.15 5.73 3.48
C PHE A 254 0.12 6.93 2.52
N ALA A 255 1.04 6.99 1.54
CA ALA A 255 1.04 8.04 0.51
C ALA A 255 -0.23 8.02 -0.35
N TRP A 256 -0.80 6.84 -0.59
CA TRP A 256 -2.03 6.67 -1.35
C TRP A 256 -3.27 7.24 -0.66
N GLY A 257 -3.30 7.25 0.67
CA GLY A 257 -4.54 7.50 1.38
C GLY A 257 -4.49 8.45 2.56
N LYS A 258 -3.30 9.00 2.91
CA LYS A 258 -3.19 9.76 4.18
C LYS A 258 -2.44 11.09 4.06
N ILE A 259 -2.00 11.49 2.85
CA ILE A 259 -1.23 12.73 2.74
C ILE A 259 -1.43 13.45 1.41
N TYR A 260 -0.98 12.89 0.27
CA TYR A 260 -0.78 13.67 -0.95
C TYR A 260 -2.08 14.05 -1.66
N GLY A 261 -2.70 13.11 -2.32
CA GLY A 261 -3.91 13.36 -3.10
C GLY A 261 -5.07 13.86 -2.24
N GLN A 262 -5.14 13.42 -0.99
CA GLN A 262 -6.18 13.84 -0.04
C GLN A 262 -6.07 15.33 0.26
N TRP A 263 -4.87 15.81 0.59
CA TRP A 263 -4.68 17.25 0.84
C TRP A 263 -4.78 18.09 -0.43
N ILE A 264 -4.31 17.58 -1.59
CA ILE A 264 -4.53 18.28 -2.87
C ILE A 264 -6.04 18.44 -3.16
N ALA A 265 -6.85 17.42 -2.85
CA ALA A 265 -8.30 17.48 -3.01
C ALA A 265 -9.03 18.22 -1.86
N GLY A 266 -8.29 18.68 -0.86
CA GLY A 266 -8.84 19.49 0.25
C GLY A 266 -9.47 18.69 1.38
N ALA A 267 -9.19 17.40 1.49
CA ALA A 267 -9.70 16.56 2.56
C ALA A 267 -9.01 16.83 3.90
N VAL A 268 -9.71 16.53 4.99
CA VAL A 268 -9.18 16.40 6.34
C VAL A 268 -8.75 14.95 6.52
N ASN A 269 -7.47 14.70 6.69
CA ASN A 269 -6.98 13.35 6.98
C ASN A 269 -7.31 12.96 8.42
N VAL A 270 -7.88 11.77 8.61
CA VAL A 270 -8.10 11.19 9.92
C VAL A 270 -7.15 10.01 10.10
N THR A 271 -6.50 9.94 11.25
CA THR A 271 -5.62 8.83 11.58
C THR A 271 -5.91 8.28 12.97
N PHE A 272 -5.94 6.94 13.06
CA PHE A 272 -6.07 6.23 14.30
C PHE A 272 -4.76 5.54 14.64
N ASP A 273 -4.11 6.00 15.70
CA ASP A 273 -2.84 5.48 16.21
C ASP A 273 -3.11 4.41 17.26
N THR A 274 -3.18 3.17 16.83
CA THR A 274 -3.35 2.03 17.73
C THR A 274 -2.01 1.49 18.21
N GLN A 275 -1.88 1.31 19.52
CA GLN A 275 -0.71 0.70 20.17
C GLN A 275 -0.84 -0.82 20.28
N GLY A 276 -2.07 -1.32 20.28
CA GLY A 276 -2.41 -2.73 20.50
C GLY A 276 -2.76 -3.49 19.22
N LYS A 277 -3.49 -4.58 19.41
CA LYS A 277 -4.10 -5.33 18.32
C LYS A 277 -5.27 -4.54 17.74
N PHE A 278 -5.47 -4.66 16.43
CA PHE A 278 -6.62 -4.05 15.76
C PHE A 278 -7.94 -4.46 16.43
N SER A 279 -8.79 -3.48 16.72
CA SER A 279 -10.15 -3.65 17.25
C SER A 279 -11.17 -3.13 16.22
N ALA A 280 -12.01 -4.05 15.72
CA ALA A 280 -13.09 -3.70 14.81
C ALA A 280 -14.11 -2.76 15.47
N GLN A 281 -14.49 -3.06 16.72
CA GLN A 281 -15.39 -2.22 17.50
C GLN A 281 -14.85 -0.79 17.60
N ARG A 282 -13.58 -0.62 17.97
CA ARG A 282 -12.98 0.70 18.14
C ARG A 282 -12.93 1.48 16.81
N MET A 283 -12.65 0.80 15.71
CA MET A 283 -12.68 1.41 14.38
C MET A 283 -14.10 1.90 14.02
N LEU A 284 -15.14 1.11 14.30
CA LEU A 284 -16.53 1.49 14.07
C LEU A 284 -16.94 2.70 14.92
N GLU A 285 -16.54 2.74 16.19
CA GLU A 285 -16.75 3.90 17.09
C GLU A 285 -16.09 5.18 16.54
N ILE A 286 -14.89 5.07 15.96
CA ILE A 286 -14.17 6.21 15.35
C ILE A 286 -14.87 6.68 14.08
N ILE A 287 -15.32 5.76 13.23
CA ILE A 287 -16.09 6.06 12.02
C ILE A 287 -17.31 6.92 12.38
N GLU A 288 -18.07 6.51 13.38
CA GLU A 288 -19.28 7.19 13.86
C GLU A 288 -18.94 8.52 14.55
N LYS A 289 -18.03 8.49 15.55
CA LYS A 289 -17.66 9.66 16.38
C LYS A 289 -17.13 10.81 15.53
N LEU A 290 -16.19 10.52 14.63
CA LEU A 290 -15.55 11.52 13.80
C LEU A 290 -16.34 11.82 12.52
N LYS A 291 -17.50 11.19 12.32
CA LYS A 291 -18.38 11.37 11.15
C LYS A 291 -17.59 11.29 9.85
N LEU A 292 -16.88 10.19 9.66
CA LEU A 292 -16.09 9.98 8.45
C LEU A 292 -16.98 10.03 7.20
N ASN A 293 -16.48 10.64 6.14
CA ASN A 293 -17.18 10.71 4.85
C ASN A 293 -16.67 9.68 3.86
N SER A 294 -15.40 9.33 3.97
CA SER A 294 -14.74 8.32 3.13
C SER A 294 -13.82 7.43 3.97
N PHE A 295 -13.92 6.12 3.76
CA PHE A 295 -13.12 5.12 4.47
C PHE A 295 -12.43 4.19 3.48
N CYS A 296 -11.13 3.96 3.67
CA CYS A 296 -10.33 3.01 2.90
C CYS A 296 -9.61 2.02 3.83
N GLY A 297 -9.93 0.75 3.70
CA GLY A 297 -9.28 -0.33 4.45
C GLY A 297 -8.79 -1.46 3.54
N PRO A 298 -7.84 -2.32 3.96
CA PRO A 298 -7.61 -3.60 3.30
C PRO A 298 -8.80 -4.55 3.51
N SER A 299 -8.92 -5.58 2.67
CA SER A 299 -9.97 -6.62 2.77
C SER A 299 -10.02 -7.25 4.16
N THR A 300 -8.87 -7.46 4.77
CA THR A 300 -8.75 -7.98 6.15
C THR A 300 -9.50 -7.10 7.16
N ILE A 301 -9.42 -5.78 7.07
CA ILE A 301 -10.14 -4.88 7.97
C ILE A 301 -11.65 -5.04 7.80
N TYR A 302 -12.16 -5.01 6.56
CA TYR A 302 -13.58 -5.22 6.31
C TYR A 302 -14.07 -6.57 6.83
N ARG A 303 -13.25 -7.63 6.71
CA ARG A 303 -13.58 -8.95 7.29
C ARG A 303 -13.76 -8.91 8.81
N TYR A 304 -12.98 -8.10 9.53
CA TYR A 304 -13.17 -7.91 10.96
C TYR A 304 -14.41 -7.06 11.25
N LEU A 305 -14.62 -5.97 10.49
CA LEU A 305 -15.77 -5.08 10.70
C LEU A 305 -17.11 -5.82 10.53
N ILE A 306 -17.26 -6.69 9.52
CA ILE A 306 -18.50 -7.47 9.30
C ILE A 306 -18.74 -8.59 10.31
N GLN A 307 -17.82 -8.85 11.25
CA GLN A 307 -18.06 -9.76 12.38
C GLN A 307 -18.80 -9.08 13.54
N GLU A 308 -18.78 -7.75 13.56
CA GLU A 308 -19.47 -6.95 14.58
C GLU A 308 -20.96 -6.77 14.21
N ASP A 309 -21.76 -6.40 15.21
CA ASP A 309 -23.16 -6.02 14.98
C ASP A 309 -23.23 -4.58 14.44
N LEU A 310 -23.17 -4.47 13.11
CA LEU A 310 -23.13 -3.19 12.41
C LEU A 310 -24.40 -2.32 12.62
N SER A 311 -25.52 -2.91 13.06
CA SER A 311 -26.76 -2.18 13.32
C SER A 311 -26.64 -1.22 14.53
N LYS A 312 -25.59 -1.36 15.33
CA LYS A 312 -25.33 -0.49 16.50
C LYS A 312 -24.62 0.82 16.16
N TYR A 313 -24.19 1.00 14.92
CA TYR A 313 -23.36 2.14 14.51
C TYR A 313 -24.04 2.96 13.43
N ASP A 314 -23.82 4.29 13.45
CA ASP A 314 -24.33 5.21 12.45
C ASP A 314 -23.32 5.41 11.31
N PHE A 315 -23.66 4.90 10.13
CA PHE A 315 -22.89 5.07 8.89
C PHE A 315 -23.39 6.23 8.00
N SER A 316 -24.37 7.03 8.45
CA SER A 316 -25.02 8.05 7.62
C SER A 316 -24.07 9.13 7.09
N SER A 317 -22.95 9.37 7.77
CA SER A 317 -21.91 10.30 7.33
C SER A 317 -21.04 9.73 6.21
N ILE A 318 -20.86 8.40 6.12
CA ILE A 318 -20.03 7.77 5.09
C ILE A 318 -20.76 7.79 3.76
N LYS A 319 -20.10 8.32 2.76
CA LYS A 319 -20.58 8.34 1.37
C LYS A 319 -19.82 7.38 0.48
N HIS A 320 -18.62 6.97 0.89
CA HIS A 320 -17.75 6.17 0.05
C HIS A 320 -16.87 5.23 0.87
N CYS A 321 -16.84 3.95 0.45
CA CYS A 321 -15.94 2.94 0.96
C CYS A 321 -15.04 2.42 -0.16
N SER A 322 -13.73 2.34 0.11
CA SER A 322 -12.77 1.82 -0.85
C SER A 322 -11.83 0.79 -0.20
N MET A 323 -11.21 -0.02 -1.04
CA MET A 323 -10.33 -1.09 -0.59
C MET A 323 -9.18 -1.30 -1.56
N ALA A 324 -7.96 -1.49 -1.06
CA ALA A 324 -6.80 -1.89 -1.83
C ALA A 324 -5.77 -2.64 -0.99
N GLY A 325 -4.83 -3.30 -1.67
CA GLY A 325 -3.68 -4.00 -1.09
C GLY A 325 -3.83 -5.51 -1.01
N GLU A 326 -5.06 -5.99 -1.05
CA GLU A 326 -5.44 -7.40 -1.15
C GLU A 326 -6.69 -7.46 -2.03
N PRO A 327 -6.98 -8.55 -2.73
CA PRO A 327 -8.24 -8.69 -3.45
C PRO A 327 -9.44 -8.75 -2.50
N LEU A 328 -10.58 -8.22 -2.94
CA LEU A 328 -11.83 -8.23 -2.18
C LEU A 328 -12.57 -9.56 -2.37
N ASN A 329 -12.84 -10.25 -1.26
CA ASN A 329 -13.75 -11.39 -1.30
C ASN A 329 -15.19 -10.89 -1.56
N PRO A 330 -15.90 -11.40 -2.57
CA PRO A 330 -17.29 -11.02 -2.85
C PRO A 330 -18.25 -11.17 -1.68
N GLU A 331 -18.04 -12.17 -0.80
CA GLU A 331 -18.85 -12.34 0.41
C GLU A 331 -18.74 -11.15 1.36
N VAL A 332 -17.53 -10.60 1.52
CA VAL A 332 -17.29 -9.40 2.35
C VAL A 332 -18.00 -8.19 1.76
N PHE A 333 -17.95 -8.05 0.43
CA PHE A 333 -18.68 -6.99 -0.28
C PHE A 333 -20.18 -7.05 -0.01
N TYR A 334 -20.81 -8.21 -0.21
CA TYR A 334 -22.26 -8.36 -0.03
C TYR A 334 -22.68 -8.15 1.42
N LYS A 335 -21.98 -8.76 2.39
CA LYS A 335 -22.30 -8.59 3.82
C LYS A 335 -22.19 -7.13 4.26
N TRP A 336 -21.15 -6.42 3.79
CA TRP A 336 -20.99 -4.99 4.09
C TRP A 336 -22.13 -4.16 3.46
N LYS A 337 -22.43 -4.41 2.18
CA LYS A 337 -23.50 -3.71 1.46
C LYS A 337 -24.87 -3.95 2.09
N ASP A 338 -25.18 -5.20 2.45
CA ASP A 338 -26.47 -5.56 3.06
C ASP A 338 -26.65 -4.89 4.43
N ALA A 339 -25.58 -4.79 5.21
CA ALA A 339 -25.63 -4.20 6.56
C ALA A 339 -25.61 -2.66 6.56
N THR A 340 -24.92 -2.02 5.62
CA THR A 340 -24.67 -0.56 5.64
C THR A 340 -25.30 0.20 4.47
N GLY A 341 -25.71 -0.49 3.42
CA GLY A 341 -26.14 0.11 2.15
C GLY A 341 -24.97 0.63 1.28
N LEU A 342 -23.72 0.50 1.73
CA LEU A 342 -22.53 1.05 1.08
C LEU A 342 -21.78 -0.01 0.26
N GLU A 343 -21.32 0.35 -0.93
CA GLU A 343 -20.46 -0.48 -1.76
C GLU A 343 -18.99 -0.27 -1.44
N ILE A 344 -18.22 -1.36 -1.42
CA ILE A 344 -16.76 -1.30 -1.32
C ILE A 344 -16.18 -1.26 -2.73
N ARG A 345 -15.49 -0.19 -3.08
CA ARG A 345 -14.86 0.01 -4.39
C ARG A 345 -13.40 -0.39 -4.35
N GLU A 346 -13.10 -1.53 -4.98
CA GLU A 346 -11.74 -2.04 -5.07
C GLU A 346 -10.87 -1.15 -5.97
N GLY A 347 -9.61 -0.94 -5.56
CA GLY A 347 -8.56 -0.33 -6.36
C GLY A 347 -7.29 -1.17 -6.29
N PHE A 348 -6.58 -1.24 -7.40
CA PHE A 348 -5.35 -2.00 -7.54
C PHE A 348 -4.21 -1.10 -8.01
N GLY A 349 -3.04 -1.34 -7.48
CA GLY A 349 -1.78 -0.72 -7.89
C GLY A 349 -0.61 -1.25 -7.08
N GLN A 350 0.53 -0.67 -7.29
CA GLN A 350 1.80 -1.13 -6.73
C GLN A 350 2.50 0.01 -6.00
N THR A 351 3.57 -0.33 -5.26
CA THR A 351 4.47 0.68 -4.69
C THR A 351 5.15 1.51 -5.76
N GLU A 352 5.36 0.92 -6.92
CA GLU A 352 5.98 1.50 -8.11
C GLU A 352 5.13 2.59 -8.78
N GLY A 353 3.85 2.69 -8.45
CA GLY A 353 2.96 3.69 -9.06
C GLY A 353 1.81 4.10 -8.15
N SER A 354 0.91 4.92 -8.71
CA SER A 354 -0.38 5.21 -8.11
C SER A 354 -1.40 4.10 -8.50
N VAL A 355 -2.70 4.38 -8.39
CA VAL A 355 -3.74 3.42 -8.79
C VAL A 355 -3.64 3.09 -10.28
N LEU A 356 -3.57 1.80 -10.62
CA LEU A 356 -3.56 1.27 -11.98
C LEU A 356 -4.96 0.95 -12.49
N PHE A 357 -5.77 0.31 -11.63
CA PHE A 357 -7.15 -0.06 -11.89
C PHE A 357 -8.01 0.33 -10.70
N ALA A 358 -9.23 0.78 -10.92
CA ALA A 358 -10.17 1.03 -9.85
C ALA A 358 -11.62 0.97 -10.30
N ASN A 359 -12.50 0.68 -9.35
CA ASN A 359 -13.93 0.88 -9.51
C ASN A 359 -14.22 2.37 -9.32
N PHE A 360 -14.09 3.15 -10.40
CA PHE A 360 -14.33 4.61 -10.42
C PHE A 360 -15.82 4.93 -10.23
N PRO A 361 -16.20 6.21 -9.92
CA PRO A 361 -17.59 6.57 -9.61
C PRO A 361 -18.60 6.22 -10.71
N TRP A 362 -18.19 6.27 -11.94
CA TRP A 362 -19.04 6.09 -13.14
C TRP A 362 -19.25 4.64 -13.57
N VAL A 363 -18.69 3.68 -12.85
CA VAL A 363 -18.82 2.26 -13.20
C VAL A 363 -19.55 1.50 -12.08
N ASP A 364 -20.35 0.53 -12.46
CA ASP A 364 -20.97 -0.41 -11.52
C ASP A 364 -19.90 -1.30 -10.90
N VAL A 365 -20.00 -1.58 -9.61
CA VAL A 365 -19.04 -2.47 -8.96
C VAL A 365 -19.33 -3.91 -9.34
N LYS A 366 -18.35 -4.57 -9.94
CA LYS A 366 -18.34 -6.03 -10.13
C LYS A 366 -17.49 -6.64 -9.00
N PRO A 367 -18.06 -7.25 -7.96
CA PRO A 367 -17.30 -7.77 -6.82
C PRO A 367 -16.26 -8.80 -7.24
N GLY A 368 -14.99 -8.59 -6.80
CA GLY A 368 -13.83 -9.38 -7.21
C GLY A 368 -13.10 -8.85 -8.44
N SER A 369 -13.65 -7.84 -9.13
CA SER A 369 -12.92 -7.12 -10.17
C SER A 369 -12.18 -5.91 -9.57
N THR A 370 -10.96 -5.67 -10.02
CA THR A 370 -10.19 -4.47 -9.67
C THR A 370 -10.69 -3.19 -10.34
N GLY A 371 -11.75 -3.28 -11.17
CA GLY A 371 -12.34 -2.16 -11.89
C GLY A 371 -11.71 -1.91 -13.27
N LYS A 372 -11.63 -0.65 -13.66
CA LYS A 372 -11.16 -0.23 -14.99
C LYS A 372 -9.82 0.52 -14.91
N PRO A 373 -9.05 0.58 -16.03
CA PRO A 373 -7.76 1.27 -16.07
C PRO A 373 -7.82 2.75 -15.70
N THR A 374 -6.76 3.22 -15.01
CA THR A 374 -6.54 4.65 -14.74
C THR A 374 -6.31 5.43 -16.04
N PRO A 375 -6.61 6.74 -16.08
CA PRO A 375 -6.21 7.60 -17.20
C PRO A 375 -4.73 8.04 -17.16
N LEU A 376 -4.02 7.74 -16.06
CA LEU A 376 -2.62 8.19 -15.87
C LEU A 376 -1.63 7.40 -16.72
N TYR A 377 -1.94 6.14 -17.02
CA TYR A 377 -1.02 5.21 -17.66
C TYR A 377 -1.69 4.53 -18.85
N ASP A 378 -0.90 4.29 -19.88
CA ASP A 378 -1.31 3.45 -21.01
C ASP A 378 -1.03 1.99 -20.64
N ILE A 379 -2.10 1.27 -20.25
CA ILE A 379 -2.00 -0.09 -19.71
C ILE A 379 -2.58 -1.08 -20.72
N GLU A 380 -1.77 -2.08 -21.07
CA GLU A 380 -2.17 -3.22 -21.91
C GLU A 380 -1.93 -4.55 -21.21
N LEU A 381 -2.70 -5.56 -21.62
CA LEU A 381 -2.49 -6.96 -21.24
C LEU A 381 -1.82 -7.69 -22.41
N LEU A 382 -0.58 -8.18 -22.19
CA LEU A 382 0.22 -8.81 -23.23
C LEU A 382 0.51 -10.29 -22.90
N ASP A 383 0.63 -11.13 -23.94
CA ASP A 383 1.15 -12.49 -23.81
C ASP A 383 2.67 -12.48 -23.52
N ASP A 384 3.28 -13.66 -23.43
CA ASP A 384 4.72 -13.79 -23.18
C ASP A 384 5.58 -13.40 -24.40
N GLU A 385 4.97 -13.33 -25.60
CA GLU A 385 5.57 -12.88 -26.85
C GLU A 385 5.43 -11.36 -27.06
N GLY A 386 4.68 -10.65 -26.19
CA GLY A 386 4.47 -9.20 -26.24
C GLY A 386 3.31 -8.76 -27.12
N ASN A 387 2.42 -9.66 -27.52
CA ASN A 387 1.21 -9.34 -28.28
C ASN A 387 0.04 -9.06 -27.33
N PRO A 388 -0.89 -8.13 -27.67
CA PRO A 388 -2.12 -7.91 -26.92
C PRO A 388 -2.98 -9.18 -26.86
N VAL A 389 -3.50 -9.50 -25.66
CA VAL A 389 -4.42 -10.63 -25.48
C VAL A 389 -5.87 -10.23 -25.72
N GLU A 390 -6.69 -11.19 -26.17
CA GLU A 390 -8.14 -11.02 -26.31
C GLU A 390 -8.84 -11.00 -24.94
N ASP A 391 -10.09 -10.51 -24.90
CA ASP A 391 -10.92 -10.53 -23.70
C ASP A 391 -11.11 -11.97 -23.20
N GLY A 392 -11.04 -12.14 -21.88
CA GLY A 392 -11.09 -13.45 -21.22
C GLY A 392 -9.75 -14.20 -21.18
N ILE A 393 -8.73 -13.74 -21.87
CA ILE A 393 -7.39 -14.34 -21.85
C ILE A 393 -6.48 -13.63 -20.84
N VAL A 394 -5.75 -14.42 -20.06
CA VAL A 394 -4.80 -13.90 -19.05
C VAL A 394 -3.55 -13.39 -19.74
N GLY A 395 -3.21 -12.12 -19.49
CA GLY A 395 -1.98 -11.48 -19.94
C GLY A 395 -1.19 -10.85 -18.81
N ASN A 396 0.04 -10.48 -19.11
CA ASN A 396 0.90 -9.67 -18.26
C ASN A 396 0.42 -8.22 -18.29
N VAL A 397 0.36 -7.57 -17.12
CA VAL A 397 -0.03 -6.16 -17.01
C VAL A 397 1.20 -5.30 -17.35
N ILE A 398 1.14 -4.61 -18.47
CA ILE A 398 2.24 -3.78 -18.99
C ILE A 398 1.82 -2.32 -19.03
N ILE A 399 2.66 -1.43 -18.52
CA ILE A 399 2.54 0.01 -18.72
C ILE A 399 3.37 0.38 -19.94
N ARG A 400 2.68 0.79 -21.03
CA ARG A 400 3.30 1.16 -22.29
C ARG A 400 3.95 2.55 -22.19
N ASN A 401 5.01 2.76 -22.94
CA ASN A 401 5.73 4.04 -22.99
C ASN A 401 6.15 4.59 -21.60
N ALA A 402 6.39 3.69 -20.65
CA ALA A 402 6.79 4.03 -19.29
C ALA A 402 8.09 4.86 -19.25
N SER A 403 8.97 4.71 -20.24
CA SER A 403 10.20 5.50 -20.39
C SER A 403 9.96 7.00 -20.58
N SER A 404 8.73 7.43 -20.88
CA SER A 404 8.31 8.85 -20.83
C SER A 404 8.10 9.37 -19.41
N HIS A 405 8.28 8.53 -18.39
CA HIS A 405 8.07 8.79 -16.96
C HIS A 405 6.70 9.43 -16.67
N PRO A 406 5.59 8.71 -16.87
CA PRO A 406 4.26 9.21 -16.55
C PRO A 406 4.20 9.62 -15.07
N THR A 407 3.52 10.73 -14.79
CA THR A 407 3.41 11.31 -13.45
C THR A 407 2.88 10.27 -12.45
N GLY A 408 3.60 10.10 -11.34
CA GLY A 408 3.26 9.14 -10.28
C GLY A 408 3.81 7.73 -10.48
N LEU A 409 4.44 7.43 -11.63
CA LEU A 409 5.22 6.21 -11.81
C LEU A 409 6.60 6.40 -11.17
N PHE A 410 7.15 5.33 -10.57
CA PHE A 410 8.48 5.36 -9.96
C PHE A 410 9.57 5.68 -11.00
N LYS A 411 10.68 6.16 -10.49
CA LYS A 411 11.82 6.56 -11.33
C LYS A 411 12.70 5.37 -11.68
N GLU A 412 13.05 4.61 -10.65
CA GLU A 412 13.94 3.46 -10.76
C GLU A 412 13.87 2.55 -9.54
N TYR A 413 14.36 1.34 -9.67
CA TYR A 413 14.82 0.55 -8.54
C TYR A 413 16.20 1.06 -8.14
N TYR A 414 16.25 1.89 -7.10
CA TYR A 414 17.45 2.61 -6.68
C TYR A 414 18.64 1.67 -6.44
N GLN A 415 19.76 1.94 -7.11
CA GLN A 415 20.98 1.13 -7.08
C GLN A 415 20.80 -0.36 -7.48
N ASN A 416 19.75 -0.68 -8.26
CA ASN A 416 19.50 -2.04 -8.75
C ASN A 416 19.22 -2.06 -10.25
N PRO A 417 20.27 -1.89 -11.10
CA PRO A 417 20.11 -1.87 -12.55
C PRO A 417 19.65 -3.21 -13.13
N GLU A 418 19.93 -4.34 -12.45
CA GLU A 418 19.46 -5.66 -12.90
C GLU A 418 17.94 -5.76 -12.79
N ALA A 419 17.36 -5.33 -11.67
CA ALA A 419 15.92 -5.32 -11.49
C ALA A 419 15.23 -4.33 -12.47
N MET A 420 15.91 -3.22 -12.82
CA MET A 420 15.43 -2.32 -13.87
C MET A 420 15.41 -3.00 -15.24
N ALA A 421 16.50 -3.65 -15.63
CA ALA A 421 16.60 -4.32 -16.91
C ALA A 421 15.59 -5.48 -17.05
N ASP A 422 15.28 -6.17 -15.96
CA ASP A 422 14.34 -7.29 -15.92
C ASP A 422 12.87 -6.81 -16.05
N GLN A 423 12.48 -5.80 -15.28
CA GLN A 423 11.07 -5.37 -15.22
C GLN A 423 10.75 -4.17 -16.13
N TRP A 424 11.77 -3.46 -16.59
CA TRP A 424 11.62 -2.32 -17.50
C TRP A 424 12.53 -2.47 -18.72
N PRO A 425 12.34 -3.51 -19.53
CA PRO A 425 13.14 -3.73 -20.73
C PRO A 425 12.72 -2.75 -21.84
N GLY A 426 13.50 -1.70 -22.07
CA GLY A 426 13.22 -0.70 -23.12
C GLY A 426 12.20 0.36 -22.70
N ALA A 427 11.13 0.55 -23.50
CA ALA A 427 10.16 1.62 -23.29
C ALA A 427 9.04 1.27 -22.30
N ASP A 428 8.75 -0.01 -22.10
CA ASP A 428 7.57 -0.51 -21.39
C ASP A 428 7.93 -1.07 -20.02
N TYR A 429 7.08 -0.84 -19.02
CA TYR A 429 7.25 -1.39 -17.69
C TYR A 429 6.35 -2.61 -17.48
N ASN A 430 6.95 -3.75 -17.19
CA ASN A 430 6.25 -4.97 -16.78
C ASN A 430 6.03 -4.94 -15.27
N THR A 431 4.77 -4.85 -14.86
CA THR A 431 4.40 -4.79 -13.44
C THR A 431 4.70 -6.09 -12.67
N GLY A 432 4.91 -7.19 -13.39
CA GLY A 432 5.03 -8.53 -12.82
C GLY A 432 3.71 -9.11 -12.33
N ASP A 433 2.60 -8.44 -12.59
CA ASP A 433 1.24 -8.91 -12.30
C ASP A 433 0.55 -9.43 -13.55
N THR A 434 -0.39 -10.36 -13.37
CA THR A 434 -1.22 -10.91 -14.45
C THR A 434 -2.69 -10.66 -14.18
N ALA A 435 -3.42 -10.38 -15.24
CA ALA A 435 -4.84 -10.10 -15.20
C ALA A 435 -5.52 -10.55 -16.51
N TRP A 436 -6.84 -10.59 -16.54
CA TRP A 436 -7.63 -10.70 -17.75
C TRP A 436 -8.70 -9.60 -17.78
N ARG A 437 -9.17 -9.26 -18.97
CA ARG A 437 -10.19 -8.23 -19.19
C ARG A 437 -11.49 -8.90 -19.61
N ASP A 438 -12.63 -8.46 -19.03
CA ASP A 438 -13.93 -8.89 -19.48
C ASP A 438 -14.45 -8.03 -20.66
N PRO A 439 -15.52 -8.44 -21.37
CA PRO A 439 -16.07 -7.69 -22.50
C PRO A 439 -16.55 -6.27 -22.16
N ASP A 440 -16.85 -5.98 -20.88
CA ASP A 440 -17.23 -4.66 -20.42
C ASP A 440 -16.00 -3.80 -20.03
N GLY A 441 -14.78 -4.34 -20.21
CA GLY A 441 -13.52 -3.66 -19.97
C GLY A 441 -13.05 -3.64 -18.50
N TYR A 442 -13.67 -4.46 -17.62
CA TYR A 442 -13.18 -4.62 -16.25
C TYR A 442 -11.98 -5.56 -16.22
N ILE A 443 -11.06 -5.24 -15.33
CA ILE A 443 -9.84 -6.00 -15.11
C ILE A 443 -10.01 -6.91 -13.91
N TRP A 444 -9.63 -8.17 -14.08
CA TRP A 444 -9.69 -9.21 -13.07
C TRP A 444 -8.28 -9.67 -12.76
N PHE A 445 -7.82 -9.38 -11.54
CA PHE A 445 -6.49 -9.76 -11.09
C PHE A 445 -6.38 -11.28 -10.91
N VAL A 446 -5.31 -11.86 -11.46
CA VAL A 446 -5.06 -13.32 -11.38
C VAL A 446 -3.99 -13.62 -10.34
N GLY A 447 -2.90 -12.87 -10.35
CA GLY A 447 -1.80 -13.05 -9.41
C GLY A 447 -0.50 -12.42 -9.90
N ARG A 448 0.55 -12.57 -9.09
CA ARG A 448 1.92 -12.30 -9.54
C ARG A 448 2.30 -13.34 -10.59
N ASN A 449 3.07 -12.95 -11.58
CA ASN A 449 3.50 -13.88 -12.63
C ASN A 449 4.29 -15.08 -12.07
N ASP A 450 5.08 -14.86 -11.00
CA ASP A 450 5.83 -15.89 -10.26
C ASP A 450 4.96 -16.74 -9.30
N ASP A 451 3.74 -16.33 -9.00
CA ASP A 451 2.78 -17.06 -8.18
C ASP A 451 1.71 -17.81 -8.99
N VAL A 452 1.52 -17.47 -10.26
CA VAL A 452 0.59 -18.17 -11.16
C VAL A 452 1.00 -19.65 -11.31
N ILE A 453 0.04 -20.53 -11.07
CA ILE A 453 0.26 -21.99 -11.09
C ILE A 453 0.07 -22.49 -12.51
N LYS A 454 1.13 -23.04 -13.12
CA LYS A 454 1.10 -23.60 -14.48
C LYS A 454 0.79 -25.11 -14.39
N CYS A 455 -0.49 -25.47 -14.36
CA CYS A 455 -0.96 -26.84 -14.18
C CYS A 455 -1.59 -27.38 -15.47
N SER A 456 -0.97 -28.40 -16.10
CA SER A 456 -1.48 -29.04 -17.33
C SER A 456 -1.80 -28.04 -18.46
N GLY A 457 -0.97 -27.01 -18.65
CA GLY A 457 -1.17 -25.96 -19.64
C GLY A 457 -2.10 -24.81 -19.22
N TYR A 458 -2.80 -24.94 -18.09
CA TYR A 458 -3.62 -23.86 -17.54
C TYR A 458 -2.82 -22.93 -16.66
N ARG A 459 -3.11 -21.61 -16.71
CA ARG A 459 -2.63 -20.60 -15.78
C ARG A 459 -3.71 -20.39 -14.71
N ILE A 460 -3.42 -20.80 -13.48
CA ILE A 460 -4.36 -20.75 -12.36
C ILE A 460 -3.89 -19.70 -11.38
N GLY A 461 -4.72 -18.68 -11.14
CA GLY A 461 -4.46 -17.67 -10.12
C GLY A 461 -4.69 -18.24 -8.72
N PRO A 462 -3.71 -18.12 -7.82
CA PRO A 462 -3.89 -18.55 -6.43
C PRO A 462 -5.12 -17.94 -5.78
N PHE A 463 -5.35 -16.65 -6.01
CA PHE A 463 -6.41 -15.88 -5.37
C PHE A 463 -7.82 -16.39 -5.71
N GLU A 464 -8.07 -16.79 -6.94
CA GLU A 464 -9.38 -17.31 -7.35
C GLU A 464 -9.76 -18.59 -6.57
N VAL A 465 -8.76 -19.44 -6.34
CA VAL A 465 -8.94 -20.67 -5.56
C VAL A 465 -9.08 -20.34 -4.06
N GLU A 466 -8.29 -19.38 -3.55
CA GLU A 466 -8.42 -18.88 -2.18
C GLU A 466 -9.79 -18.27 -1.93
N SER A 467 -10.30 -17.46 -2.85
CA SER A 467 -11.64 -16.85 -2.75
C SER A 467 -12.72 -17.91 -2.66
N ALA A 468 -12.65 -18.95 -3.49
CA ALA A 468 -13.59 -20.06 -3.45
C ALA A 468 -13.50 -20.81 -2.11
N LEU A 469 -12.29 -21.14 -1.63
CA LEU A 469 -12.10 -21.80 -0.34
C LEU A 469 -12.63 -20.99 0.84
N MET A 470 -12.45 -19.68 0.82
CA MET A 470 -12.88 -18.76 1.88
C MET A 470 -14.41 -18.67 2.04
N THR A 471 -15.20 -19.08 1.05
CA THR A 471 -16.67 -19.16 1.17
C THR A 471 -17.13 -20.40 1.94
N HIS A 472 -16.22 -21.34 2.24
CA HIS A 472 -16.56 -22.54 3.00
C HIS A 472 -16.47 -22.30 4.52
N PRO A 473 -17.48 -22.71 5.34
CA PRO A 473 -17.54 -22.38 6.76
C PRO A 473 -16.40 -22.96 7.60
N ALA A 474 -15.67 -23.96 7.10
CA ALA A 474 -14.52 -24.52 7.76
C ALA A 474 -13.23 -23.67 7.62
N VAL A 475 -13.16 -22.77 6.64
CA VAL A 475 -11.94 -22.05 6.28
C VAL A 475 -11.92 -20.68 6.96
N LEU A 476 -10.93 -20.45 7.82
CA LEU A 476 -10.66 -19.14 8.42
C LEU A 476 -9.81 -18.28 7.47
N GLU A 477 -8.71 -18.84 7.01
CA GLU A 477 -7.82 -18.25 6.01
C GLU A 477 -7.07 -19.37 5.25
N CYS A 478 -6.62 -19.07 4.05
CA CYS A 478 -5.86 -20.04 3.25
C CYS A 478 -4.83 -19.35 2.36
N ALA A 479 -3.82 -20.11 1.98
CA ALA A 479 -2.84 -19.76 0.97
C ALA A 479 -2.81 -20.84 -0.10
N VAL A 480 -2.87 -20.42 -1.36
CA VAL A 480 -2.77 -21.32 -2.50
C VAL A 480 -1.43 -21.13 -3.18
N THR A 481 -0.72 -22.24 -3.39
CA THR A 481 0.61 -22.29 -3.99
C THR A 481 0.72 -23.45 -4.99
N SER A 482 1.79 -23.46 -5.77
CA SER A 482 2.16 -24.63 -6.60
C SER A 482 3.00 -25.60 -5.82
N VAL A 483 2.81 -26.90 -6.08
CA VAL A 483 3.77 -27.96 -5.73
C VAL A 483 4.18 -28.71 -7.00
N PRO A 484 5.41 -29.26 -7.09
CA PRO A 484 5.82 -30.07 -8.24
C PRO A 484 4.90 -31.29 -8.44
N ASP A 485 4.52 -31.55 -9.69
CA ASP A 485 3.73 -32.73 -10.08
C ASP A 485 4.35 -33.35 -11.35
N PRO A 486 4.75 -34.64 -11.33
CA PRO A 486 5.45 -35.27 -12.45
C PRO A 486 4.64 -35.31 -13.75
N MET A 487 3.31 -35.35 -13.67
CA MET A 487 2.43 -35.45 -14.85
C MET A 487 1.93 -34.09 -15.35
N ARG A 488 1.85 -33.09 -14.46
CA ARG A 488 1.21 -31.79 -14.73
C ARG A 488 2.19 -30.62 -14.73
N GLY A 489 3.46 -30.89 -14.43
CA GLY A 489 4.46 -29.86 -14.12
C GLY A 489 4.25 -29.29 -12.72
N GLN A 490 3.09 -28.72 -12.47
CA GLN A 490 2.68 -28.21 -11.16
C GLN A 490 1.25 -28.68 -10.81
N ALA A 491 1.00 -28.86 -9.51
CA ALA A 491 -0.34 -29.08 -8.98
C ALA A 491 -0.70 -27.94 -8.00
N VAL A 492 -2.00 -27.64 -7.94
CA VAL A 492 -2.53 -26.65 -6.99
C VAL A 492 -2.54 -27.24 -5.58
N LYS A 493 -1.89 -26.55 -4.64
CA LYS A 493 -1.93 -26.84 -3.20
C LYS A 493 -2.62 -25.72 -2.45
N ALA A 494 -3.46 -26.07 -1.47
CA ALA A 494 -4.02 -25.15 -0.51
C ALA A 494 -3.50 -25.46 0.90
N THR A 495 -2.92 -24.45 1.56
CA THR A 495 -2.56 -24.47 2.99
C THR A 495 -3.62 -23.70 3.74
N ILE A 496 -4.33 -24.34 4.67
CA ILE A 496 -5.60 -23.86 5.25
C ILE A 496 -5.52 -23.78 6.77
N VAL A 497 -5.94 -22.65 7.33
CA VAL A 497 -6.24 -22.49 8.76
C VAL A 497 -7.74 -22.67 8.95
N LEU A 498 -8.11 -23.60 9.82
CA LEU A 498 -9.51 -23.91 10.11
C LEU A 498 -10.14 -22.93 11.11
N THR A 499 -11.44 -22.67 10.94
CA THR A 499 -12.23 -21.92 11.93
C THR A 499 -12.28 -22.66 13.28
N LYS A 500 -12.57 -21.94 14.37
CA LYS A 500 -12.66 -22.52 15.73
C LYS A 500 -13.57 -23.73 15.81
N GLN A 501 -14.68 -23.75 15.05
CA GLN A 501 -15.65 -24.85 15.01
C GLN A 501 -15.11 -26.12 14.34
N TYR A 502 -14.13 -25.97 13.47
CA TYR A 502 -13.49 -27.05 12.71
C TYR A 502 -12.07 -27.38 13.18
N LYS A 503 -11.59 -26.70 14.22
CA LYS A 503 -10.25 -26.96 14.78
C LYS A 503 -10.13 -28.44 15.18
N GLY A 504 -9.07 -29.11 14.73
CA GLY A 504 -8.84 -30.54 14.93
C GLY A 504 -9.67 -31.49 14.04
N LYS A 505 -10.47 -30.97 13.10
CA LYS A 505 -11.29 -31.77 12.16
C LYS A 505 -10.69 -31.85 10.76
N GLY A 506 -9.39 -31.69 10.61
CA GLY A 506 -8.69 -31.81 9.31
C GLY A 506 -8.63 -33.25 8.81
N THR A 507 -9.78 -33.80 8.42
CA THR A 507 -9.93 -35.21 8.01
C THR A 507 -9.88 -35.35 6.47
N PRO A 508 -9.64 -36.56 5.93
CA PRO A 508 -9.73 -36.83 4.48
C PRO A 508 -11.10 -36.49 3.89
N GLU A 509 -12.17 -36.59 4.68
CA GLU A 509 -13.54 -36.24 4.27
C GLU A 509 -13.66 -34.72 4.06
N LEU A 510 -13.14 -33.91 5.00
CA LEU A 510 -13.10 -32.44 4.86
C LEU A 510 -12.23 -32.01 3.68
N VAL A 511 -11.10 -32.68 3.44
CA VAL A 511 -10.28 -32.43 2.23
C VAL A 511 -11.12 -32.62 0.97
N LYS A 512 -11.88 -33.71 0.87
CA LYS A 512 -12.71 -34.01 -0.30
C LYS A 512 -13.88 -33.03 -0.44
N GLU A 513 -14.46 -32.62 0.66
CA GLU A 513 -15.51 -31.60 0.72
C GLU A 513 -15.00 -30.25 0.18
N LEU A 514 -13.85 -29.76 0.65
CA LEU A 514 -13.22 -28.54 0.19
C LEU A 514 -12.80 -28.60 -1.29
N GLN A 515 -12.27 -29.73 -1.74
CA GLN A 515 -11.96 -29.95 -3.17
C GLN A 515 -13.22 -29.88 -4.03
N ASN A 516 -14.32 -30.50 -3.61
CA ASN A 516 -15.58 -30.43 -4.33
C ASN A 516 -16.19 -29.03 -4.28
N HIS A 517 -16.09 -28.34 -3.15
CA HIS A 517 -16.56 -26.97 -3.00
C HIS A 517 -15.88 -26.06 -4.06
N VAL A 518 -14.55 -26.11 -4.18
CA VAL A 518 -13.83 -25.34 -5.20
C VAL A 518 -14.23 -25.73 -6.62
N LYS A 519 -14.43 -27.02 -6.93
CA LYS A 519 -14.89 -27.48 -8.25
C LYS A 519 -16.24 -26.91 -8.65
N HIS A 520 -17.13 -26.70 -7.69
CA HIS A 520 -18.46 -26.12 -7.95
C HIS A 520 -18.44 -24.59 -8.01
N ALA A 521 -17.57 -23.95 -7.21
CA ALA A 521 -17.46 -22.51 -7.15
C ALA A 521 -16.62 -21.91 -8.30
N THR A 522 -15.72 -22.73 -8.90
CA THR A 522 -14.82 -22.30 -9.98
C THR A 522 -14.81 -23.35 -11.12
N ALA A 523 -13.88 -23.19 -12.08
CA ALA A 523 -13.68 -24.22 -13.10
C ALA A 523 -13.06 -25.51 -12.49
N PRO A 524 -13.52 -26.71 -12.90
CA PRO A 524 -13.11 -27.98 -12.29
C PRO A 524 -11.59 -28.24 -12.27
N TYR A 525 -10.83 -27.68 -13.21
CA TYR A 525 -9.37 -27.86 -13.25
C TYR A 525 -8.61 -27.06 -12.17
N LYS A 526 -9.26 -26.09 -11.52
CA LYS A 526 -8.65 -25.17 -10.53
C LYS A 526 -8.60 -25.72 -9.11
N TYR A 527 -9.32 -26.82 -8.81
CA TYR A 527 -9.38 -27.31 -7.42
C TYR A 527 -8.00 -27.72 -6.87
N PRO A 528 -7.74 -27.48 -5.58
CA PRO A 528 -6.49 -27.88 -4.95
C PRO A 528 -6.40 -29.41 -4.85
N ARG A 529 -5.36 -29.98 -5.46
CA ARG A 529 -5.10 -31.43 -5.40
C ARG A 529 -4.48 -31.84 -4.09
N VAL A 530 -3.73 -30.93 -3.48
CA VAL A 530 -3.11 -31.09 -2.18
C VAL A 530 -3.73 -30.06 -1.22
N ILE A 531 -4.18 -30.52 -0.06
CA ILE A 531 -4.65 -29.68 1.04
C ILE A 531 -3.86 -30.01 2.28
N GLU A 532 -3.27 -29.01 2.92
CA GLU A 532 -2.56 -29.09 4.18
C GLU A 532 -3.25 -28.17 5.20
N PHE A 533 -3.54 -28.69 6.41
CA PHE A 533 -4.09 -27.90 7.49
C PHE A 533 -2.97 -27.47 8.43
N VAL A 534 -2.95 -26.18 8.79
CA VAL A 534 -1.95 -25.57 9.66
C VAL A 534 -2.63 -24.74 10.76
N GLU A 535 -1.90 -24.46 11.84
CA GLU A 535 -2.40 -23.60 12.93
C GLU A 535 -2.37 -22.12 12.52
N GLU A 536 -1.37 -21.71 11.72
CA GLU A 536 -1.22 -20.34 11.19
C GLU A 536 -0.46 -20.33 9.87
N LEU A 537 -0.68 -19.28 9.07
CA LEU A 537 0.06 -19.05 7.83
C LEU A 537 1.25 -18.12 8.09
N PRO A 538 2.40 -18.33 7.41
CA PRO A 538 3.51 -17.39 7.47
C PRO A 538 3.10 -16.05 6.84
N LYS A 539 3.33 -14.96 7.57
CA LYS A 539 2.95 -13.61 7.15
C LYS A 539 4.12 -12.64 7.25
N THR A 540 4.13 -11.68 6.35
CA THR A 540 5.02 -10.53 6.47
C THR A 540 4.59 -9.66 7.66
N PRO A 541 5.46 -8.74 8.13
CA PRO A 541 5.07 -7.75 9.13
C PRO A 541 3.82 -6.94 8.75
N SER A 542 3.53 -6.79 7.47
CA SER A 542 2.30 -6.12 6.98
C SER A 542 1.04 -7.01 7.00
N GLY A 543 1.14 -8.26 7.46
CA GLY A 543 0.04 -9.22 7.48
C GLY A 543 -0.19 -9.95 6.15
N LYS A 544 0.60 -9.70 5.09
CA LYS A 544 0.51 -10.42 3.81
C LYS A 544 1.05 -11.83 3.93
N ILE A 545 0.35 -12.79 3.36
CA ILE A 545 0.77 -14.19 3.34
C ILE A 545 2.07 -14.35 2.53
N MET A 546 3.06 -15.02 3.13
CA MET A 546 4.36 -15.30 2.50
C MET A 546 4.31 -16.59 1.69
N ARG A 547 3.64 -16.57 0.51
CA ARG A 547 3.52 -17.76 -0.36
C ARG A 547 4.87 -18.37 -0.71
N LYS A 548 5.90 -17.55 -0.88
CA LYS A 548 7.26 -18.02 -1.18
C LYS A 548 7.84 -18.89 -0.06
N ALA A 549 7.59 -18.56 1.20
CA ALA A 549 8.01 -19.39 2.33
C ALA A 549 7.32 -20.76 2.30
N ILE A 550 6.02 -20.79 1.96
CA ILE A 550 5.26 -22.04 1.81
C ILE A 550 5.81 -22.85 0.63
N LYS A 551 6.01 -22.23 -0.54
CA LYS A 551 6.60 -22.92 -1.73
C LYS A 551 7.96 -23.52 -1.40
N LYS A 552 8.85 -22.77 -0.77
CA LYS A 552 10.19 -23.22 -0.39
C LYS A 552 10.15 -24.44 0.54
N ALA A 553 9.31 -24.40 1.56
CA ALA A 553 9.13 -25.52 2.48
C ALA A 553 8.58 -26.76 1.76
N ASP A 554 7.70 -26.60 0.79
CA ASP A 554 7.15 -27.70 -0.01
C ASP A 554 8.19 -28.29 -0.98
N GLU A 555 9.00 -27.43 -1.61
CA GLU A 555 10.10 -27.89 -2.48
C GLU A 555 11.15 -28.68 -1.69
N GLU A 556 11.47 -28.25 -0.47
CA GLU A 556 12.39 -28.97 0.42
C GLU A 556 11.81 -30.34 0.82
N LYS A 557 10.52 -30.41 1.18
CA LYS A 557 9.81 -31.66 1.44
C LYS A 557 9.84 -32.60 0.23
N TYR A 558 9.59 -32.07 -0.98
CA TYR A 558 9.59 -32.84 -2.22
C TYR A 558 10.97 -33.39 -2.55
N LYS A 559 12.04 -32.57 -2.45
CA LYS A 559 13.43 -33.01 -2.66
C LYS A 559 13.85 -34.10 -1.67
N ALA A 560 13.48 -33.96 -0.39
CA ALA A 560 13.75 -34.96 0.63
C ALA A 560 13.04 -36.29 0.34
N ALA A 561 11.78 -36.25 -0.11
CA ALA A 561 11.04 -37.45 -0.50
C ALA A 561 11.67 -38.17 -1.73
N GLN A 562 12.14 -37.41 -2.74
CA GLN A 562 12.82 -37.98 -3.90
C GLN A 562 14.16 -38.61 -3.51
N ALA A 563 14.93 -37.98 -2.63
CA ALA A 563 16.21 -38.54 -2.17
C ALA A 563 16.03 -39.86 -1.42
N GLN A 564 14.94 -40.01 -0.65
CA GLN A 564 14.60 -41.27 0.02
C GLN A 564 14.11 -42.34 -0.94
N ALA A 565 13.37 -41.99 -1.99
CA ALA A 565 12.88 -42.92 -3.00
C ALA A 565 14.01 -43.42 -3.96
N GLY A 566 15.05 -42.61 -4.18
CA GLY A 566 16.22 -43.00 -4.99
C GLY A 566 17.24 -43.85 -4.26
N GLN A 567 17.05 -44.11 -2.96
CA GLN A 567 17.90 -45.00 -2.13
C GLN A 567 17.27 -46.39 -1.91
N GLN A 568 16.06 -46.62 -2.40
CA GLN A 568 15.40 -47.93 -2.47
C GLN A 568 15.47 -48.51 -3.90
#